data_14d1b0f7f312b4befddfeee00db2a557
#
_entry.id   14d1b0f7f312b4befddfeee00db2a557
#
_cell.length_a   1.000
_cell.length_b   1.000
_cell.length_c   1.000
_cell.angle_alpha   90.00
_cell.angle_beta   90.00
_cell.angle_gamma   90.00
#
_symmetry.space_group_name_H-M   'P 1'
#
loop_
_entity.id
_entity.type
_entity.pdbx_description
1 polymer ?
#
loop_
_entity_poly.entity_id
_entity_poly.type
_entity_poly.pdbx_seq_one_letter_code
_entity_poly.pdbx_strand_id
1 'polypeptide(L)'
;MAIKEQSIGIMVNEINSYRIMNEIYELANQDINFSKAISEIYNIRNFVGTPENILGSELTKHGEIAEQVEVGISNARSYIKGGGTIATFEGVGRTAPEDYIVNGLNVQSKFYNGINNSLKNGILGHLEKYQNFTEDGGFYHIPKDQYLVIQKILNGETVENLNSRTMDIIKLNISKIEQSTGKSFMEVVKPAISDYSEVQQGVIHKTLNSYKKEIISTNEQRVNEIKIEHKPSFQEGFKTTAGAAAVGGVMSFTINIYKHYNNGKNIFKNELSKEELKELGIDTAKGAVLGGITGASIYGLTNYASLSAPFAAAVVGASKSLSSLAVDYKNGEITLSEFIDMGFIVCSESSIVGIATAAGQTIIPIPA
;
A
#
# COMPACT_ATOMS: atom_id res chain seq x y z
N MET A 1 -15.93 31.70 -22.25
CA MET A 1 -16.03 30.21 -22.22
C MET A 1 -14.67 29.57 -21.97
N ALA A 2 -13.61 29.89 -22.69
CA ALA A 2 -12.29 29.29 -22.58
C ALA A 2 -11.67 29.28 -21.15
N ILE A 3 -11.89 30.31 -20.35
CA ILE A 3 -11.36 30.40 -18.97
C ILE A 3 -11.97 29.34 -18.04
N LYS A 4 -13.25 29.03 -18.22
CA LYS A 4 -13.96 28.03 -17.38
C LYS A 4 -13.43 26.63 -17.63
N GLU A 5 -13.33 26.23 -18.89
CA GLU A 5 -12.83 24.93 -19.29
C GLU A 5 -11.36 24.73 -18.87
N GLN A 6 -10.56 25.81 -18.95
CA GLN A 6 -9.18 25.81 -18.47
C GLN A 6 -9.07 25.63 -16.96
N SER A 7 -9.88 26.33 -16.17
CA SER A 7 -9.91 26.16 -14.70
C SER A 7 -10.25 24.73 -14.31
N ILE A 8 -11.19 24.10 -15.04
CA ILE A 8 -11.55 22.70 -14.83
C ILE A 8 -10.38 21.78 -15.27
N GLY A 9 -9.73 22.08 -16.39
CA GLY A 9 -8.57 21.34 -16.85
C GLY A 9 -7.42 21.35 -15.85
N ILE A 10 -7.14 22.50 -15.24
CA ILE A 10 -6.13 22.64 -14.17
C ILE A 10 -6.50 21.77 -12.97
N MET A 11 -7.77 21.79 -12.53
CA MET A 11 -8.24 20.96 -11.42
C MET A 11 -8.06 19.45 -11.71
N VAL A 12 -8.41 19.01 -12.92
CA VAL A 12 -8.20 17.60 -13.33
C VAL A 12 -6.72 17.24 -13.31
N ASN A 13 -5.88 18.14 -13.78
CA ASN A 13 -4.42 17.95 -13.79
C ASN A 13 -3.85 17.87 -12.37
N GLU A 14 -4.31 18.70 -11.44
CA GLU A 14 -3.89 18.63 -10.03
C GLU A 14 -4.30 17.32 -9.37
N ILE A 15 -5.53 16.85 -9.61
CA ILE A 15 -5.98 15.55 -9.08
C ILE A 15 -5.11 14.41 -9.60
N ASN A 16 -4.81 14.40 -10.90
CA ASN A 16 -3.95 13.40 -11.51
C ASN A 16 -2.50 13.49 -10.98
N SER A 17 -1.96 14.71 -10.83
CA SER A 17 -0.63 14.92 -10.28
C SER A 17 -0.53 14.41 -8.83
N TYR A 18 -1.53 14.70 -8.00
CA TYR A 18 -1.57 14.22 -6.62
C TYR A 18 -1.60 12.69 -6.56
N ARG A 19 -2.42 12.02 -7.40
CA ARG A 19 -2.48 10.57 -7.49
C ARG A 19 -1.13 9.97 -7.88
N ILE A 20 -0.49 10.53 -8.93
CA ILE A 20 0.82 10.06 -9.43
C ILE A 20 1.90 10.28 -8.37
N MET A 21 1.91 11.41 -7.69
CA MET A 21 2.86 11.68 -6.61
C MET A 21 2.71 10.70 -5.45
N ASN A 22 1.48 10.37 -5.06
CA ASN A 22 1.23 9.36 -4.02
C ASN A 22 1.71 7.97 -4.46
N GLU A 23 1.44 7.58 -5.71
CA GLU A 23 1.94 6.32 -6.28
C GLU A 23 3.48 6.25 -6.21
N ILE A 24 4.16 7.30 -6.65
CA ILE A 24 5.63 7.38 -6.62
C ILE A 24 6.14 7.29 -5.18
N TYR A 25 5.51 8.00 -4.25
CA TYR A 25 5.89 7.96 -2.83
C TYR A 25 5.74 6.57 -2.22
N GLU A 26 4.62 5.89 -2.48
CA GLU A 26 4.37 4.55 -1.96
C GLU A 26 5.29 3.51 -2.59
N LEU A 27 5.57 3.61 -3.89
CA LEU A 27 6.54 2.75 -4.58
C LEU A 27 7.95 2.95 -4.03
N ALA A 28 8.38 4.20 -3.79
CA ALA A 28 9.68 4.50 -3.20
C ALA A 28 9.82 3.92 -1.78
N ASN A 29 8.77 4.02 -0.96
CA ASN A 29 8.74 3.40 0.37
C ASN A 29 8.80 1.87 0.26
N GLN A 30 8.10 1.27 -0.70
CA GLN A 30 8.14 -0.17 -0.94
C GLN A 30 9.55 -0.64 -1.37
N ASP A 31 10.26 0.14 -2.17
CA ASP A 31 11.66 -0.16 -2.55
C ASP A 31 12.59 -0.12 -1.34
N ILE A 32 12.40 0.84 -0.44
CA ILE A 32 13.13 0.91 0.83
C ILE A 32 12.84 -0.32 1.69
N ASN A 33 11.58 -0.70 1.83
CA ASN A 33 11.14 -1.86 2.58
C ASN A 33 11.70 -3.16 1.99
N PHE A 34 11.69 -3.29 0.67
CA PHE A 34 12.27 -4.42 -0.05
C PHE A 34 13.78 -4.50 0.17
N SER A 35 14.48 -3.37 0.10
CA SER A 35 15.93 -3.30 0.37
C SER A 35 16.26 -3.76 1.79
N LYS A 36 15.51 -3.31 2.81
CA LYS A 36 15.67 -3.76 4.20
C LYS A 36 15.45 -5.27 4.33
N ALA A 37 14.35 -5.78 3.74
CA ALA A 37 14.02 -7.19 3.80
C ALA A 37 15.11 -8.08 3.15
N ILE A 38 15.63 -7.68 2.01
CA ILE A 38 16.72 -8.39 1.32
C ILE A 38 18.03 -8.31 2.10
N SER A 39 18.30 -7.18 2.77
CA SER A 39 19.49 -7.02 3.63
C SER A 39 19.50 -8.03 4.77
N GLU A 40 18.36 -8.33 5.40
CA GLU A 40 18.29 -9.36 6.44
C GLU A 40 18.72 -10.74 5.92
N ILE A 41 18.27 -11.11 4.73
CA ILE A 41 18.69 -12.39 4.12
C ILE A 41 20.20 -12.41 3.82
N TYR A 42 20.76 -11.29 3.39
CA TYR A 42 22.20 -11.19 3.18
C TYR A 42 22.98 -11.25 4.49
N ASN A 43 22.47 -10.66 5.59
CA ASN A 43 23.09 -10.75 6.91
C ASN A 43 23.19 -12.21 7.38
N ILE A 44 22.08 -12.97 7.27
CA ILE A 44 22.09 -14.41 7.58
C ILE A 44 23.09 -15.15 6.69
N ARG A 45 23.12 -14.82 5.40
CA ARG A 45 24.01 -15.46 4.42
C ARG A 45 25.49 -15.21 4.73
N ASN A 46 25.84 -14.00 5.13
CA ASN A 46 27.18 -13.64 5.54
C ASN A 46 27.57 -14.37 6.83
N PHE A 47 26.68 -14.46 7.81
CA PHE A 47 26.88 -15.20 9.04
C PHE A 47 27.18 -16.68 8.74
N VAL A 48 26.37 -17.34 7.94
CA VAL A 48 26.53 -18.77 7.57
C VAL A 48 27.75 -18.97 6.69
N GLY A 49 28.15 -17.99 5.88
CA GLY A 49 29.34 -18.03 5.03
C GLY A 49 30.65 -17.95 5.80
N THR A 50 30.61 -17.68 7.10
CA THR A 50 31.77 -17.61 8.01
C THR A 50 31.64 -18.67 9.12
N PRO A 51 31.78 -19.99 8.79
CA PRO A 51 31.50 -21.08 9.74
C PRO A 51 32.34 -21.06 11.03
N GLU A 52 33.48 -20.41 11.01
CA GLU A 52 34.37 -20.23 12.17
C GLU A 52 33.75 -19.29 13.23
N ASN A 53 32.85 -18.41 12.84
CA ASN A 53 32.14 -17.51 13.75
C ASN A 53 30.89 -18.13 14.35
N ILE A 54 30.43 -19.28 13.84
CA ILE A 54 29.26 -19.98 14.35
C ILE A 54 29.66 -20.80 15.57
N LEU A 55 29.03 -20.54 16.71
CA LEU A 55 29.29 -21.25 17.96
C LEU A 55 28.87 -22.73 17.88
N GLY A 56 29.61 -23.57 18.59
CA GLY A 56 29.30 -24.99 18.71
C GLY A 56 30.18 -25.88 17.79
N SER A 57 29.98 -27.18 17.91
CA SER A 57 30.58 -28.17 17.02
C SER A 57 29.83 -28.24 15.68
N GLU A 58 30.40 -28.89 14.68
CA GLU A 58 29.75 -29.12 13.38
C GLU A 58 28.36 -29.77 13.53
N LEU A 59 28.13 -30.52 14.59
CA LEU A 59 26.85 -31.17 14.89
C LEU A 59 25.83 -30.24 15.59
N THR A 60 26.25 -29.10 16.11
CA THR A 60 25.42 -28.21 16.93
C THR A 60 25.26 -26.80 16.35
N LYS A 61 26.03 -26.39 15.35
CA LYS A 61 25.94 -25.09 14.67
C LYS A 61 24.57 -24.75 14.12
N HIS A 62 23.78 -25.76 13.78
CA HIS A 62 22.39 -25.55 13.30
C HIS A 62 21.50 -24.81 14.30
N GLY A 63 21.78 -24.86 15.61
CA GLY A 63 21.04 -24.10 16.62
C GLY A 63 21.20 -22.59 16.41
N GLU A 64 22.44 -22.11 16.35
CA GLU A 64 22.72 -20.69 16.12
C GLU A 64 22.29 -20.21 14.73
N ILE A 65 22.41 -21.09 13.72
CA ILE A 65 21.85 -20.81 12.38
C ILE A 65 20.33 -20.62 12.47
N ALA A 66 19.62 -21.45 13.23
CA ALA A 66 18.18 -21.33 13.41
C ALA A 66 17.78 -20.00 14.06
N GLU A 67 18.53 -19.56 15.06
CA GLU A 67 18.31 -18.27 15.72
C GLU A 67 18.47 -17.09 14.75
N GLN A 68 19.54 -17.10 13.94
CA GLN A 68 19.79 -16.08 12.93
C GLN A 68 18.69 -16.07 11.85
N VAL A 69 18.24 -17.24 11.42
CA VAL A 69 17.13 -17.37 10.47
C VAL A 69 15.82 -16.85 11.06
N GLU A 70 15.53 -17.18 12.31
CA GLU A 70 14.32 -16.73 12.98
C GLU A 70 14.26 -15.21 13.07
N VAL A 71 15.32 -14.56 13.56
CA VAL A 71 15.38 -13.11 13.69
C VAL A 71 15.36 -12.43 12.32
N GLY A 72 16.25 -12.83 11.41
CA GLY A 72 16.38 -12.15 10.12
C GLY A 72 15.16 -12.35 9.21
N ILE A 73 14.59 -13.56 9.13
CA ILE A 73 13.41 -13.79 8.28
C ILE A 73 12.14 -13.17 8.88
N SER A 74 11.98 -13.16 10.21
CA SER A 74 10.90 -12.42 10.88
C SER A 74 10.94 -10.94 10.51
N ASN A 75 12.10 -10.32 10.59
CA ASN A 75 12.29 -8.92 10.22
C ASN A 75 12.07 -8.68 8.72
N ALA A 76 12.61 -9.54 7.86
CA ALA A 76 12.41 -9.44 6.41
C ALA A 76 10.91 -9.47 6.03
N ARG A 77 10.15 -10.38 6.64
CA ARG A 77 8.69 -10.48 6.44
C ARG A 77 7.91 -9.29 7.00
N SER A 78 8.41 -8.67 8.08
CA SER A 78 7.84 -7.45 8.62
C SER A 78 8.11 -6.27 7.69
N TYR A 79 9.37 -6.05 7.31
CA TYR A 79 9.78 -4.94 6.44
C TYR A 79 9.05 -4.94 5.10
N ILE A 80 8.97 -6.10 4.42
CA ILE A 80 8.32 -6.16 3.10
C ILE A 80 6.85 -5.77 3.13
N LYS A 81 6.21 -5.85 4.29
CA LYS A 81 4.83 -5.42 4.54
C LYS A 81 4.72 -3.99 5.10
N GLY A 82 5.83 -3.26 5.18
CA GLY A 82 5.88 -1.90 5.71
C GLY A 82 5.97 -1.83 7.24
N GLY A 83 6.23 -2.95 7.92
CA GLY A 83 6.45 -2.98 9.37
C GLY A 83 7.87 -2.59 9.77
N GLY A 84 8.12 -2.56 11.09
CA GLY A 84 9.43 -2.33 11.69
C GLY A 84 10.17 -3.62 12.04
N THR A 85 11.30 -3.48 12.75
CA THR A 85 12.04 -4.58 13.40
C THR A 85 11.16 -5.21 14.46
N ILE A 86 10.92 -6.51 14.36
CA ILE A 86 10.10 -7.27 15.32
C ILE A 86 10.89 -8.31 16.10
N ALA A 87 12.08 -8.66 15.63
CA ALA A 87 12.96 -9.61 16.30
C ALA A 87 14.37 -9.04 16.41
N THR A 88 15.09 -9.31 17.53
CA THR A 88 16.41 -8.76 17.78
C THR A 88 17.21 -9.61 18.74
N PHE A 89 18.55 -9.53 18.60
CA PHE A 89 19.52 -10.00 19.59
C PHE A 89 19.93 -8.89 20.56
N GLU A 90 19.54 -7.64 20.30
CA GLU A 90 19.90 -6.50 21.14
C GLU A 90 19.30 -6.63 22.54
N GLY A 91 20.12 -6.45 23.55
CA GLY A 91 19.74 -6.60 24.96
C GLY A 91 19.87 -8.04 25.50
N VAL A 92 20.14 -9.03 24.64
CA VAL A 92 20.35 -10.42 25.06
C VAL A 92 21.79 -10.63 25.51
N GLY A 93 21.98 -10.97 26.78
CA GLY A 93 23.30 -11.26 27.35
C GLY A 93 23.79 -12.66 26.95
N ARG A 94 25.12 -12.85 26.88
CA ARG A 94 25.73 -14.14 26.52
C ARG A 94 25.31 -15.31 27.44
N THR A 95 24.85 -15.04 28.64
CA THR A 95 24.42 -16.01 29.65
C THR A 95 22.94 -15.85 30.00
N ALA A 96 22.22 -15.08 29.18
CA ALA A 96 20.79 -14.88 29.37
C ALA A 96 20.01 -16.20 29.20
N PRO A 97 18.82 -16.31 29.81
CA PRO A 97 17.96 -17.46 29.58
C PRO A 97 17.31 -17.48 28.19
N GLU A 98 17.25 -16.37 27.49
CA GLU A 98 16.77 -16.22 26.12
C GLU A 98 17.90 -16.22 25.10
N ASP A 99 17.60 -16.62 23.88
CA ASP A 99 18.49 -16.53 22.72
C ASP A 99 18.25 -15.25 21.90
N TYR A 100 17.01 -14.77 21.88
CA TYR A 100 16.61 -13.55 21.17
C TYR A 100 15.24 -13.04 21.68
N ILE A 101 14.85 -11.86 21.23
CA ILE A 101 13.57 -11.21 21.58
C ILE A 101 12.70 -11.12 20.32
N VAL A 102 11.40 -11.44 20.44
CA VAL A 102 10.41 -11.27 19.38
C VAL A 102 9.21 -10.50 19.92
N ASN A 103 8.88 -9.37 19.30
CA ASN A 103 7.80 -8.47 19.75
C ASN A 103 7.91 -8.09 21.26
N GLY A 104 9.12 -7.92 21.74
CA GLY A 104 9.40 -7.58 23.14
C GLY A 104 9.33 -8.76 24.11
N LEU A 105 9.11 -9.99 23.65
CA LEU A 105 9.07 -11.19 24.49
C LEU A 105 10.34 -12.01 24.32
N ASN A 106 10.83 -12.54 25.43
CA ASN A 106 12.02 -13.40 25.48
C ASN A 106 11.75 -14.75 24.81
N VAL A 107 12.62 -15.20 23.94
CA VAL A 107 12.51 -16.46 23.21
C VAL A 107 13.75 -17.31 23.40
N GLN A 108 13.53 -18.55 23.78
CA GLN A 108 14.58 -19.57 23.82
C GLN A 108 14.38 -20.58 22.68
N SER A 109 15.35 -20.71 21.82
CA SER A 109 15.33 -21.64 20.68
C SER A 109 15.80 -23.04 21.07
N LYS A 110 15.07 -24.06 20.67
CA LYS A 110 15.41 -25.47 20.98
C LYS A 110 15.37 -26.33 19.72
N PHE A 111 16.38 -26.18 18.89
CA PHE A 111 16.57 -26.93 17.65
C PHE A 111 17.36 -28.21 17.88
N TYR A 112 16.70 -29.25 18.36
CA TYR A 112 17.30 -30.55 18.57
C TYR A 112 16.82 -31.57 17.52
N ASN A 113 17.67 -32.54 17.23
CA ASN A 113 17.29 -33.66 16.37
C ASN A 113 16.26 -34.55 17.10
N GLY A 114 15.02 -34.47 16.66
CA GLY A 114 13.89 -35.25 17.14
C GLY A 114 13.11 -34.63 18.31
N ILE A 115 11.79 -34.81 18.25
CA ILE A 115 10.81 -34.19 19.15
C ILE A 115 11.14 -34.42 20.62
N ASN A 116 11.44 -35.65 21.01
CA ASN A 116 11.74 -35.97 22.41
C ASN A 116 12.98 -35.24 22.92
N ASN A 117 13.99 -35.01 22.08
CA ASN A 117 15.16 -34.23 22.45
C ASN A 117 14.83 -32.75 22.62
N SER A 118 14.03 -32.19 21.72
CA SER A 118 13.57 -30.81 21.86
C SER A 118 12.77 -30.60 23.13
N LEU A 119 11.84 -31.51 23.47
CA LEU A 119 11.03 -31.40 24.67
C LEU A 119 11.80 -31.68 25.95
N LYS A 120 12.49 -32.84 26.03
CA LYS A 120 13.13 -33.29 27.26
C LYS A 120 14.45 -32.56 27.52
N ASN A 121 15.39 -32.64 26.58
CA ASN A 121 16.74 -32.08 26.77
C ASN A 121 16.74 -30.56 26.52
N GLY A 122 15.92 -30.10 25.56
CA GLY A 122 15.78 -28.69 25.24
C GLY A 122 14.95 -27.92 26.27
N ILE A 123 13.62 -28.13 26.28
CA ILE A 123 12.68 -27.32 27.07
C ILE A 123 12.75 -27.66 28.55
N LEU A 124 12.53 -28.93 28.94
CA LEU A 124 12.53 -29.31 30.35
C LEU A 124 13.90 -29.07 30.99
N GLY A 125 15.02 -29.40 30.30
CA GLY A 125 16.34 -29.10 30.82
C GLY A 125 16.63 -27.60 30.98
N HIS A 126 16.00 -26.75 30.16
CA HIS A 126 16.09 -25.30 30.34
C HIS A 126 15.22 -24.81 31.51
N LEU A 127 14.00 -25.32 31.66
CA LEU A 127 13.09 -24.99 32.77
C LEU A 127 13.66 -25.41 34.13
N GLU A 128 14.41 -26.54 34.19
CA GLU A 128 15.11 -26.93 35.43
C GLU A 128 16.11 -25.86 35.89
N LYS A 129 16.74 -25.15 34.95
CA LYS A 129 17.73 -24.11 35.22
C LYS A 129 17.08 -22.73 35.41
N TYR A 130 16.03 -22.43 34.65
CA TYR A 130 15.37 -21.13 34.56
C TYR A 130 13.85 -21.31 34.78
N GLN A 131 13.44 -21.61 36.02
CA GLN A 131 12.07 -22.02 36.36
C GLN A 131 11.02 -20.95 36.00
N ASN A 132 11.36 -19.67 36.10
CA ASN A 132 10.44 -18.56 35.88
C ASN A 132 10.47 -17.99 34.45
N PHE A 133 11.19 -18.63 33.51
CA PHE A 133 11.39 -18.13 32.16
C PHE A 133 10.09 -17.78 31.43
N THR A 134 9.02 -18.54 31.68
CA THR A 134 7.72 -18.31 31.01
C THR A 134 6.76 -17.39 31.78
N GLU A 135 7.09 -16.96 32.99
CA GLU A 135 6.19 -16.13 33.83
C GLU A 135 5.91 -14.76 33.16
N ASP A 136 6.95 -14.08 32.66
CA ASP A 136 6.86 -12.79 32.00
C ASP A 136 6.56 -12.89 30.49
N GLY A 137 5.95 -14.01 30.05
CA GLY A 137 5.56 -14.22 28.67
C GLY A 137 6.66 -14.79 27.76
N GLY A 138 7.81 -15.17 28.34
CA GLY A 138 8.85 -15.91 27.63
C GLY A 138 8.34 -17.24 27.07
N PHE A 139 8.82 -17.66 25.92
CA PHE A 139 8.38 -18.87 25.25
C PHE A 139 9.51 -19.58 24.50
N TYR A 140 9.24 -20.80 24.06
CA TYR A 140 10.20 -21.63 23.33
C TYR A 140 9.84 -21.71 21.85
N HIS A 141 10.84 -21.58 20.97
CA HIS A 141 10.74 -22.02 19.58
C HIS A 141 11.35 -23.42 19.42
N ILE A 142 10.61 -24.28 18.74
CA ILE A 142 11.09 -25.59 18.29
C ILE A 142 10.96 -25.69 16.76
N PRO A 143 11.68 -26.62 16.08
CA PRO A 143 11.52 -26.81 14.64
C PRO A 143 10.05 -26.93 14.24
N LYS A 144 9.67 -26.26 13.16
CA LYS A 144 8.29 -26.19 12.67
C LYS A 144 7.71 -27.58 12.37
N ASP A 145 8.47 -28.44 11.71
CA ASP A 145 8.09 -29.83 11.43
C ASP A 145 7.78 -30.62 12.71
N GLN A 146 8.56 -30.44 13.76
CA GLN A 146 8.33 -31.09 15.04
C GLN A 146 7.07 -30.56 15.74
N TYR A 147 6.88 -29.24 15.73
CA TYR A 147 5.69 -28.60 16.30
C TYR A 147 4.40 -29.09 15.63
N LEU A 148 4.38 -29.19 14.30
CA LEU A 148 3.22 -29.69 13.56
C LEU A 148 2.89 -31.15 13.89
N VAL A 149 3.91 -31.98 14.12
CA VAL A 149 3.70 -33.37 14.59
C VAL A 149 3.10 -33.38 16.00
N ILE A 150 3.60 -32.53 16.90
CA ILE A 150 3.05 -32.42 18.26
C ILE A 150 1.58 -31.97 18.22
N GLN A 151 1.23 -31.01 17.38
CA GLN A 151 -0.16 -30.56 17.22
C GLN A 151 -1.08 -31.75 16.82
N LYS A 152 -0.67 -32.58 15.85
CA LYS A 152 -1.43 -33.79 15.46
C LYS A 152 -1.62 -34.72 16.61
N ILE A 153 -0.57 -34.99 17.41
CA ILE A 153 -0.64 -35.85 18.57
C ILE A 153 -1.63 -35.33 19.64
N LEU A 154 -1.61 -34.00 19.88
CA LEU A 154 -2.52 -33.34 20.83
C LEU A 154 -3.98 -33.36 20.35
N ASN A 155 -4.20 -33.29 19.04
CA ASN A 155 -5.51 -33.41 18.42
C ASN A 155 -6.03 -34.90 18.38
N GLY A 156 -5.22 -35.87 18.84
CA GLY A 156 -5.59 -37.28 18.79
C GLY A 156 -5.46 -37.90 17.39
N GLU A 157 -4.79 -37.24 16.46
CA GLU A 157 -4.57 -37.75 15.12
C GLU A 157 -3.46 -38.80 15.09
N THR A 158 -3.58 -39.76 14.18
CA THR A 158 -2.50 -40.74 13.91
C THR A 158 -1.37 -40.07 13.15
N VAL A 159 -0.13 -40.27 13.59
CA VAL A 159 1.06 -39.77 12.93
C VAL A 159 1.79 -40.98 12.31
N GLU A 160 1.92 -40.94 10.98
CA GLU A 160 2.71 -41.92 10.25
C GLU A 160 4.16 -41.95 10.78
N ASN A 161 4.73 -43.16 10.87
CA ASN A 161 6.10 -43.38 11.32
C ASN A 161 6.40 -43.13 12.82
N LEU A 162 5.37 -42.92 13.68
CA LEU A 162 5.50 -42.87 15.13
C LEU A 162 4.77 -44.04 15.76
N ASN A 163 5.51 -44.83 16.56
CA ASN A 163 4.87 -45.89 17.34
C ASN A 163 4.19 -45.31 18.59
N SER A 164 3.22 -46.08 19.16
CA SER A 164 2.43 -45.65 20.33
C SER A 164 3.32 -45.26 21.53
N ARG A 165 4.38 -46.03 21.79
CA ARG A 165 5.30 -45.75 22.90
C ARG A 165 6.00 -44.36 22.73
N THR A 166 6.42 -44.01 21.52
CA THR A 166 7.01 -42.67 21.23
C THR A 166 5.99 -41.56 21.44
N MET A 167 4.75 -41.77 20.99
CA MET A 167 3.66 -40.78 21.20
C MET A 167 3.35 -40.61 22.71
N ASP A 168 3.35 -41.70 23.50
CA ASP A 168 3.13 -41.59 24.93
C ASP A 168 4.25 -40.83 25.64
N ILE A 169 5.51 -41.03 25.24
CA ILE A 169 6.65 -40.28 25.78
C ILE A 169 6.54 -38.77 25.40
N ILE A 170 6.11 -38.44 24.19
CA ILE A 170 5.87 -37.05 23.78
C ILE A 170 4.78 -36.42 24.66
N LYS A 171 3.63 -37.07 24.81
CA LYS A 171 2.55 -36.64 25.70
C LYS A 171 2.99 -36.43 27.13
N LEU A 172 3.79 -37.38 27.67
CA LEU A 172 4.37 -37.26 29.01
C LEU A 172 5.27 -36.04 29.16
N ASN A 173 6.13 -35.76 28.18
CA ASN A 173 7.00 -34.57 28.19
C ASN A 173 6.18 -33.29 28.09
N ILE A 174 5.14 -33.26 27.26
CA ILE A 174 4.20 -32.12 27.18
C ILE A 174 3.55 -31.87 28.55
N SER A 175 2.98 -32.91 29.18
CA SER A 175 2.35 -32.78 30.50
C SER A 175 3.33 -32.25 31.56
N LYS A 176 4.60 -32.65 31.51
CA LYS A 176 5.63 -32.15 32.43
C LYS A 176 5.92 -30.66 32.18
N ILE A 177 5.97 -30.22 30.91
CA ILE A 177 6.15 -28.79 30.56
C ILE A 177 4.99 -27.98 31.10
N GLU A 178 3.75 -28.43 30.89
CA GLU A 178 2.54 -27.77 31.41
C GLU A 178 2.52 -27.70 32.93
N GLN A 179 2.91 -28.79 33.61
CA GLN A 179 3.05 -28.78 35.07
C GLN A 179 4.12 -27.83 35.58
N SER A 180 5.25 -27.76 34.90
CA SER A 180 6.37 -26.89 35.30
C SER A 180 6.11 -25.40 35.03
N THR A 181 5.30 -25.07 34.05
CA THR A 181 5.01 -23.68 33.65
C THR A 181 3.66 -23.17 34.14
N GLY A 182 2.74 -24.07 34.55
CA GLY A 182 1.37 -23.72 34.89
C GLY A 182 0.53 -23.22 33.69
N LYS A 183 1.05 -23.34 32.45
CA LYS A 183 0.43 -22.87 31.20
C LYS A 183 0.27 -24.03 30.23
N SER A 184 -0.63 -23.89 29.26
CA SER A 184 -0.76 -24.88 28.21
C SER A 184 0.50 -24.92 27.32
N PHE A 185 0.76 -26.09 26.74
CA PHE A 185 1.90 -26.26 25.84
C PHE A 185 1.93 -25.24 24.70
N MET A 186 0.77 -24.96 24.09
CA MET A 186 0.62 -24.05 22.98
C MET A 186 0.85 -22.57 23.36
N GLU A 187 0.75 -22.22 24.63
CA GLU A 187 1.09 -20.86 25.12
C GLU A 187 2.59 -20.66 25.23
N VAL A 188 3.31 -21.69 25.68
CA VAL A 188 4.74 -21.59 26.00
C VAL A 188 5.68 -22.14 24.92
N VAL A 189 5.16 -22.91 23.96
CA VAL A 189 5.93 -23.46 22.84
C VAL A 189 5.26 -23.06 21.53
N LYS A 190 6.05 -22.51 20.62
CA LYS A 190 5.60 -22.06 19.30
C LYS A 190 6.47 -22.65 18.20
N PRO A 191 5.95 -22.76 16.98
CA PRO A 191 6.77 -23.18 15.84
C PRO A 191 7.75 -22.08 15.47
N ALA A 192 9.00 -22.47 15.24
CA ALA A 192 9.94 -21.62 14.54
C ALA A 192 9.55 -21.47 13.06
N ILE A 193 10.21 -20.54 12.35
CA ILE A 193 10.01 -20.32 10.91
C ILE A 193 10.43 -21.55 10.09
N SER A 194 11.52 -22.22 10.50
CA SER A 194 12.16 -23.30 9.74
C SER A 194 11.92 -24.67 10.33
N ASP A 195 11.93 -25.67 9.46
CA ASP A 195 12.04 -27.07 9.81
C ASP A 195 13.48 -27.38 10.30
N TYR A 196 13.64 -28.49 11.06
CA TYR A 196 14.96 -28.91 11.55
C TYR A 196 15.99 -29.09 10.43
N SER A 197 15.60 -29.67 9.31
CA SER A 197 16.47 -29.93 8.17
C SER A 197 16.89 -28.67 7.42
N GLU A 198 16.09 -27.60 7.47
CA GLU A 198 16.30 -26.39 6.70
C GLU A 198 17.46 -25.51 7.20
N VAL A 199 17.83 -25.67 8.48
CA VAL A 199 18.91 -24.89 9.13
C VAL A 199 20.23 -25.64 9.21
N GLN A 200 20.34 -26.82 8.60
CA GLN A 200 21.58 -27.56 8.53
C GLN A 200 22.57 -26.88 7.58
N GLN A 201 23.88 -26.87 7.93
CA GLN A 201 24.92 -26.20 7.15
C GLN A 201 24.91 -26.55 5.64
N GLY A 202 24.67 -27.82 5.28
CA GLY A 202 24.58 -28.26 3.88
C GLY A 202 23.31 -27.83 3.14
N VAL A 203 22.28 -27.33 3.83
CA VAL A 203 20.94 -27.02 3.29
C VAL A 203 20.61 -25.54 3.36
N ILE A 204 21.13 -24.82 4.35
CA ILE A 204 20.73 -23.46 4.67
C ILE A 204 20.79 -22.50 3.48
N HIS A 205 21.76 -22.60 2.59
CA HIS A 205 21.83 -21.72 1.41
C HIS A 205 20.66 -21.94 0.45
N LYS A 206 20.15 -23.18 0.34
CA LYS A 206 18.93 -23.47 -0.44
C LYS A 206 17.70 -22.89 0.25
N THR A 207 17.61 -23.03 1.56
CA THR A 207 16.54 -22.45 2.39
C THR A 207 16.49 -20.93 2.25
N LEU A 208 17.63 -20.24 2.35
CA LEU A 208 17.72 -18.79 2.15
C LEU A 208 17.34 -18.35 0.73
N ASN A 209 17.62 -19.19 -0.29
CA ASN A 209 17.14 -18.93 -1.64
C ASN A 209 15.61 -19.00 -1.74
N SER A 210 14.97 -19.91 -1.00
CA SER A 210 13.52 -20.03 -0.95
C SER A 210 12.88 -18.81 -0.27
N TYR A 211 13.41 -18.39 0.87
CA TYR A 211 12.97 -17.15 1.54
C TYR A 211 13.20 -15.91 0.67
N LYS A 212 14.33 -15.81 -0.03
CA LYS A 212 14.56 -14.72 -0.97
C LYS A 212 13.48 -14.66 -2.07
N LYS A 213 13.10 -15.81 -2.62
CA LYS A 213 12.03 -15.89 -3.63
C LYS A 213 10.68 -15.48 -3.04
N GLU A 214 10.36 -15.89 -1.80
CA GLU A 214 9.15 -15.48 -1.09
C GLU A 214 9.10 -13.94 -0.95
N ILE A 215 10.18 -13.31 -0.49
CA ILE A 215 10.26 -11.86 -0.33
C ILE A 215 10.14 -11.13 -1.67
N ILE A 216 10.78 -11.61 -2.74
CA ILE A 216 10.66 -11.05 -4.09
C ILE A 216 9.20 -11.12 -4.56
N SER A 217 8.56 -12.28 -4.45
CA SER A 217 7.17 -12.48 -4.86
C SER A 217 6.21 -11.59 -4.07
N THR A 218 6.43 -11.45 -2.76
CA THR A 218 5.65 -10.54 -1.91
C THR A 218 5.83 -9.08 -2.34
N ASN A 219 7.06 -8.68 -2.70
CA ASN A 219 7.33 -7.34 -3.21
C ASN A 219 6.57 -7.07 -4.52
N GLU A 220 6.62 -8.01 -5.46
CA GLU A 220 5.90 -7.89 -6.74
C GLU A 220 4.39 -7.75 -6.52
N GLN A 221 3.82 -8.49 -5.57
CA GLN A 221 2.41 -8.36 -5.20
C GLN A 221 2.11 -6.97 -4.64
N ARG A 222 2.91 -6.48 -3.68
CA ARG A 222 2.73 -5.14 -3.08
C ARG A 222 2.86 -4.03 -4.11
N VAL A 223 3.85 -4.09 -5.00
CA VAL A 223 4.02 -3.14 -6.09
C VAL A 223 2.79 -3.13 -7.02
N ASN A 224 2.25 -4.30 -7.33
CA ASN A 224 1.04 -4.39 -8.15
C ASN A 224 -0.20 -3.83 -7.42
N GLU A 225 -0.35 -4.09 -6.13
CA GLU A 225 -1.42 -3.51 -5.30
C GLU A 225 -1.36 -1.98 -5.32
N ILE A 226 -0.20 -1.37 -5.05
CA ILE A 226 0.02 0.08 -5.10
C ILE A 226 -0.40 0.65 -6.46
N LYS A 227 0.07 0.02 -7.56
CA LYS A 227 -0.29 0.46 -8.91
C LYS A 227 -1.79 0.34 -9.21
N ILE A 228 -2.47 -0.65 -8.67
CA ILE A 228 -3.91 -0.83 -8.84
C ILE A 228 -4.69 0.22 -8.06
N GLU A 229 -4.29 0.50 -6.82
CA GLU A 229 -4.93 1.50 -5.95
C GLU A 229 -4.84 2.92 -6.54
N HIS A 230 -3.77 3.22 -7.29
CA HIS A 230 -3.54 4.51 -7.91
C HIS A 230 -4.01 4.60 -9.37
N LYS A 231 -4.84 3.66 -9.84
CA LYS A 231 -5.48 3.81 -11.17
C LYS A 231 -6.60 4.87 -11.15
N PRO A 232 -6.83 5.58 -12.26
CA PRO A 232 -8.00 6.42 -12.42
C PRO A 232 -9.28 5.65 -12.07
N SER A 233 -10.18 6.25 -11.31
CA SER A 233 -11.40 5.59 -10.84
C SER A 233 -12.65 6.43 -11.09
N PHE A 234 -13.81 5.77 -11.12
CA PHE A 234 -15.12 6.46 -11.18
C PHE A 234 -15.33 7.38 -9.99
N GLN A 235 -14.85 7.02 -8.81
CA GLN A 235 -14.98 7.86 -7.62
C GLN A 235 -14.17 9.15 -7.73
N GLU A 236 -12.95 9.09 -8.30
CA GLU A 236 -12.15 10.25 -8.61
C GLU A 236 -12.82 11.12 -9.69
N GLY A 237 -13.35 10.50 -10.75
CA GLY A 237 -14.15 11.17 -11.77
C GLY A 237 -15.38 11.86 -11.21
N PHE A 238 -16.07 11.26 -10.25
CA PHE A 238 -17.19 11.88 -9.56
C PHE A 238 -16.79 13.10 -8.74
N LYS A 239 -15.68 13.05 -8.00
CA LYS A 239 -15.12 14.21 -7.28
C LYS A 239 -14.77 15.35 -8.24
N THR A 240 -14.19 15.03 -9.39
CA THR A 240 -13.90 15.98 -10.46
C THR A 240 -15.17 16.63 -11.01
N THR A 241 -16.21 15.84 -11.25
CA THR A 241 -17.52 16.31 -11.71
C THR A 241 -18.16 17.27 -10.71
N ALA A 242 -18.13 16.94 -9.41
CA ALA A 242 -18.66 17.79 -8.35
C ALA A 242 -17.87 19.11 -8.22
N GLY A 243 -16.53 19.05 -8.27
CA GLY A 243 -15.67 20.23 -8.26
C GLY A 243 -15.89 21.14 -9.47
N ALA A 244 -16.00 20.55 -10.67
CA ALA A 244 -16.28 21.29 -11.90
C ALA A 244 -17.71 21.90 -11.90
N ALA A 245 -18.68 21.24 -11.29
CA ALA A 245 -20.03 21.79 -11.09
C ALA A 245 -19.98 23.04 -10.18
N ALA A 246 -19.22 22.98 -9.08
CA ALA A 246 -19.02 24.14 -8.21
C ALA A 246 -18.37 25.31 -8.95
N VAL A 247 -17.28 25.07 -9.68
CA VAL A 247 -16.60 26.08 -10.52
C VAL A 247 -17.59 26.68 -11.52
N GLY A 248 -18.37 25.83 -12.20
CA GLY A 248 -19.37 26.28 -13.15
C GLY A 248 -20.45 27.16 -12.54
N GLY A 249 -20.93 26.81 -11.35
CA GLY A 249 -21.92 27.59 -10.60
C GLY A 249 -21.37 28.94 -10.16
N VAL A 250 -20.20 28.97 -9.52
CA VAL A 250 -19.55 30.22 -9.05
C VAL A 250 -19.27 31.16 -10.21
N MET A 251 -18.73 30.67 -11.34
CA MET A 251 -18.48 31.52 -12.51
C MET A 251 -19.75 32.09 -13.08
N SER A 252 -20.83 31.30 -13.23
CA SER A 252 -22.13 31.80 -13.73
C SER A 252 -22.70 32.87 -12.81
N PHE A 253 -22.62 32.65 -11.49
CA PHE A 253 -23.04 33.63 -10.50
C PHE A 253 -22.24 34.93 -10.61
N THR A 254 -20.92 34.86 -10.68
CA THR A 254 -20.02 36.05 -10.82
C THR A 254 -20.30 36.84 -12.10
N ILE A 255 -20.47 36.15 -13.24
CA ILE A 255 -20.75 36.79 -14.52
C ILE A 255 -22.10 37.50 -14.47
N ASN A 256 -23.10 36.91 -13.88
CA ASN A 256 -24.43 37.51 -13.80
C ASN A 256 -24.47 38.67 -12.81
N ILE A 257 -23.76 38.58 -11.68
CA ILE A 257 -23.59 39.76 -10.79
C ILE A 257 -22.93 40.91 -11.55
N TYR A 258 -21.86 40.65 -12.33
CA TYR A 258 -21.18 41.66 -13.10
C TYR A 258 -22.07 42.28 -14.17
N LYS A 259 -22.91 41.49 -14.85
CA LYS A 259 -23.91 42.03 -15.82
C LYS A 259 -24.91 42.95 -15.14
N HIS A 260 -25.46 42.56 -13.99
CA HIS A 260 -26.39 43.45 -13.27
C HIS A 260 -25.71 44.72 -12.77
N TYR A 261 -24.49 44.61 -12.28
CA TYR A 261 -23.68 45.78 -11.87
C TYR A 261 -23.46 46.76 -13.03
N ASN A 262 -23.07 46.27 -14.21
CA ASN A 262 -22.90 47.10 -15.42
C ASN A 262 -24.20 47.74 -15.90
N ASN A 263 -25.35 47.13 -15.60
CA ASN A 263 -26.69 47.70 -15.87
C ASN A 263 -27.16 48.64 -14.75
N GLY A 264 -26.28 49.06 -13.84
CA GLY A 264 -26.55 50.00 -12.79
C GLY A 264 -27.25 49.43 -11.57
N LYS A 265 -27.33 48.11 -11.42
CA LYS A 265 -27.98 47.43 -10.31
C LYS A 265 -26.98 46.72 -9.43
N ASN A 266 -27.03 46.95 -8.13
CA ASN A 266 -26.09 46.36 -7.16
C ASN A 266 -26.84 45.34 -6.26
N ILE A 267 -26.48 44.06 -6.38
CA ILE A 267 -27.09 42.98 -5.60
C ILE A 267 -26.90 43.18 -4.08
N PHE A 268 -25.77 43.76 -3.66
CA PHE A 268 -25.47 43.99 -2.23
C PHE A 268 -26.28 45.18 -1.65
N LYS A 269 -26.87 45.99 -2.50
CA LYS A 269 -27.77 47.08 -2.10
C LYS A 269 -29.24 46.78 -2.25
N ASN A 270 -29.57 45.51 -2.48
CA ASN A 270 -30.94 45.03 -2.64
C ASN A 270 -31.70 45.70 -3.81
N GLU A 271 -30.98 46.03 -4.89
CA GLU A 271 -31.53 46.72 -6.08
C GLU A 271 -32.07 45.77 -7.16
N LEU A 272 -31.99 44.42 -6.92
CA LEU A 272 -32.53 43.40 -7.82
C LEU A 272 -33.99 43.09 -7.47
N SER A 273 -34.84 42.94 -8.48
CA SER A 273 -36.20 42.45 -8.34
C SER A 273 -36.23 40.95 -7.96
N LYS A 274 -37.39 40.45 -7.49
CA LYS A 274 -37.55 39.02 -7.19
C LYS A 274 -37.38 38.14 -8.42
N GLU A 275 -37.78 38.61 -9.59
CA GLU A 275 -37.65 37.97 -10.88
C GLU A 275 -36.17 37.82 -11.25
N GLU A 276 -35.40 38.91 -11.13
CA GLU A 276 -33.93 38.91 -11.42
C GLU A 276 -33.17 38.04 -10.45
N LEU A 277 -33.53 37.97 -9.17
CA LEU A 277 -32.96 37.04 -8.20
C LEU A 277 -33.24 35.58 -8.55
N LYS A 278 -34.45 35.30 -9.07
CA LYS A 278 -34.84 33.96 -9.52
C LYS A 278 -34.05 33.56 -10.78
N GLU A 279 -33.91 34.46 -11.75
CA GLU A 279 -33.12 34.24 -12.95
C GLU A 279 -31.64 33.99 -12.60
N LEU A 280 -31.08 34.78 -11.69
CA LEU A 280 -29.73 34.59 -11.19
C LEU A 280 -29.53 33.19 -10.58
N GLY A 281 -30.50 32.70 -9.82
CA GLY A 281 -30.49 31.34 -9.25
C GLY A 281 -30.58 30.25 -10.32
N ILE A 282 -31.41 30.41 -11.33
CA ILE A 282 -31.58 29.48 -12.45
C ILE A 282 -30.29 29.42 -13.28
N ASP A 283 -29.67 30.54 -13.60
CA ASP A 283 -28.45 30.60 -14.39
C ASP A 283 -27.25 30.03 -13.63
N THR A 284 -27.21 30.24 -12.32
CA THR A 284 -26.21 29.63 -11.45
C THR A 284 -26.35 28.09 -11.47
N ALA A 285 -27.56 27.58 -11.37
CA ALA A 285 -27.82 26.14 -11.44
C ALA A 285 -27.46 25.55 -12.81
N LYS A 286 -27.84 26.21 -13.90
CA LYS A 286 -27.44 25.81 -15.27
C LYS A 286 -25.89 25.79 -15.40
N GLY A 287 -25.22 26.79 -14.86
CA GLY A 287 -23.77 26.85 -14.84
C GLY A 287 -23.12 25.68 -14.09
N ALA A 288 -23.70 25.26 -12.98
CA ALA A 288 -23.25 24.10 -12.21
C ALA A 288 -23.40 22.79 -13.00
N VAL A 289 -24.57 22.57 -13.63
CA VAL A 289 -24.79 21.36 -14.47
C VAL A 289 -23.81 21.30 -15.63
N LEU A 290 -23.63 22.40 -16.35
CA LEU A 290 -22.67 22.47 -17.46
C LEU A 290 -21.22 22.28 -17.00
N GLY A 291 -20.87 22.80 -15.81
CA GLY A 291 -19.58 22.57 -15.19
C GLY A 291 -19.33 21.09 -14.90
N GLY A 292 -20.32 20.41 -14.31
CA GLY A 292 -20.24 19.00 -14.02
C GLY A 292 -20.00 18.13 -15.27
N ILE A 293 -20.80 18.34 -16.33
CA ILE A 293 -20.62 17.64 -17.61
C ILE A 293 -19.24 17.91 -18.21
N THR A 294 -18.78 19.15 -18.13
CA THR A 294 -17.42 19.53 -18.60
C THR A 294 -16.33 18.80 -17.84
N GLY A 295 -16.42 18.75 -16.50
CA GLY A 295 -15.46 18.08 -15.67
C GLY A 295 -15.39 16.57 -15.94
N ALA A 296 -16.53 15.92 -16.06
CA ALA A 296 -16.60 14.49 -16.41
C ALA A 296 -15.97 14.22 -17.78
N SER A 297 -16.24 15.08 -18.78
CA SER A 297 -15.68 14.93 -20.13
C SER A 297 -14.16 15.12 -20.15
N ILE A 298 -13.64 16.14 -19.46
CA ILE A 298 -12.19 16.41 -19.38
C ILE A 298 -11.49 15.25 -18.64
N TYR A 299 -12.05 14.80 -17.51
CA TYR A 299 -11.50 13.68 -16.76
C TYR A 299 -11.45 12.41 -17.62
N GLY A 300 -12.54 12.09 -18.33
CA GLY A 300 -12.62 10.94 -19.22
C GLY A 300 -11.59 10.98 -20.34
N LEU A 301 -11.49 12.11 -21.04
CA LEU A 301 -10.52 12.28 -22.13
C LEU A 301 -9.07 12.20 -21.63
N THR A 302 -8.79 12.74 -20.45
CA THR A 302 -7.43 12.72 -19.88
C THR A 302 -7.02 11.33 -19.43
N ASN A 303 -7.87 10.62 -18.68
CA ASN A 303 -7.49 9.39 -18.03
C ASN A 303 -7.77 8.11 -18.85
N TYR A 304 -8.72 8.17 -19.81
CA TYR A 304 -9.08 6.99 -20.61
C TYR A 304 -8.76 7.14 -22.10
N ALA A 305 -8.61 8.39 -22.61
CA ALA A 305 -8.18 8.64 -23.99
C ALA A 305 -6.74 9.20 -24.08
N SER A 306 -6.02 9.23 -22.96
CA SER A 306 -4.60 9.65 -22.88
C SER A 306 -4.29 11.06 -23.41
N LEU A 307 -5.27 11.97 -23.39
CA LEU A 307 -5.07 13.37 -23.73
C LEU A 307 -4.56 14.14 -22.49
N SER A 308 -3.69 15.12 -22.68
CA SER A 308 -3.36 16.03 -21.58
C SER A 308 -4.60 16.81 -21.12
N ALA A 309 -4.75 17.07 -19.82
CA ALA A 309 -5.92 17.77 -19.28
C ALA A 309 -6.16 19.14 -19.93
N PRO A 310 -5.17 19.98 -20.20
CA PRO A 310 -5.36 21.22 -20.95
C PRO A 310 -5.87 21.01 -22.37
N PHE A 311 -5.39 19.99 -23.06
CA PHE A 311 -5.82 19.68 -24.42
C PHE A 311 -7.26 19.12 -24.42
N ALA A 312 -7.58 18.26 -23.46
CA ALA A 312 -8.95 17.77 -23.25
C ALA A 312 -9.93 18.93 -22.96
N ALA A 313 -9.51 19.92 -22.15
CA ALA A 313 -10.28 21.11 -21.86
C ALA A 313 -10.55 21.96 -23.13
N ALA A 314 -9.55 22.13 -23.98
CA ALA A 314 -9.68 22.84 -25.27
C ALA A 314 -10.67 22.14 -26.21
N VAL A 315 -10.59 20.80 -26.33
CA VAL A 315 -11.50 19.98 -27.15
C VAL A 315 -12.95 20.11 -26.66
N VAL A 316 -13.17 20.03 -25.34
CA VAL A 316 -14.51 20.16 -24.76
C VAL A 316 -15.06 21.57 -24.94
N GLY A 317 -14.24 22.60 -24.77
CA GLY A 317 -14.61 23.99 -24.96
C GLY A 317 -15.02 24.29 -26.41
N ALA A 318 -14.20 23.84 -27.38
CA ALA A 318 -14.50 24.00 -28.81
C ALA A 318 -15.81 23.28 -29.19
N SER A 319 -16.01 22.05 -28.75
CA SER A 319 -17.22 21.27 -29.04
C SER A 319 -18.50 21.94 -28.53
N LYS A 320 -18.45 22.52 -27.32
CA LYS A 320 -19.58 23.26 -26.75
C LYS A 320 -19.91 24.52 -27.54
N SER A 321 -18.89 25.30 -27.88
CA SER A 321 -19.08 26.55 -28.60
C SER A 321 -19.58 26.29 -30.02
N LEU A 322 -19.07 25.28 -30.69
CA LEU A 322 -19.57 24.86 -32.01
C LEU A 322 -21.02 24.35 -31.95
N SER A 323 -21.39 23.61 -30.88
CA SER A 323 -22.76 23.15 -30.69
C SER A 323 -23.75 24.34 -30.47
N SER A 324 -23.32 25.36 -29.71
CA SER A 324 -24.12 26.57 -29.54
C SER A 324 -24.34 27.29 -30.87
N LEU A 325 -23.26 27.52 -31.63
CA LEU A 325 -23.34 28.16 -32.94
C LEU A 325 -24.23 27.38 -33.92
N ALA A 326 -24.20 26.06 -33.87
CA ALA A 326 -25.05 25.22 -34.70
C ALA A 326 -26.53 25.36 -34.36
N VAL A 327 -26.86 25.56 -33.07
CA VAL A 327 -28.23 25.83 -32.61
C VAL A 327 -28.67 27.23 -33.09
N ASP A 328 -27.83 28.26 -32.93
CA ASP A 328 -28.12 29.62 -33.34
C ASP A 328 -28.33 29.72 -34.87
N TYR A 329 -27.53 29.00 -35.65
CA TYR A 329 -27.73 28.87 -37.11
C TYR A 329 -29.05 28.15 -37.43
N LYS A 330 -29.34 27.05 -36.76
CA LYS A 330 -30.61 26.30 -36.98
C LYS A 330 -31.83 27.15 -36.65
N ASN A 331 -31.75 28.02 -35.64
CA ASN A 331 -32.82 28.91 -35.25
C ASN A 331 -32.93 30.14 -36.15
N GLY A 332 -31.99 30.35 -37.11
CA GLY A 332 -31.96 31.50 -37.97
C GLY A 332 -31.46 32.79 -37.29
N GLU A 333 -30.83 32.66 -36.13
CA GLU A 333 -30.25 33.76 -35.36
C GLU A 333 -28.95 34.25 -35.98
N ILE A 334 -28.24 33.40 -36.72
CA ILE A 334 -27.02 33.70 -37.47
C ILE A 334 -27.09 33.13 -38.89
N THR A 335 -26.42 33.74 -39.82
CA THR A 335 -26.28 33.28 -41.22
C THR A 335 -25.22 32.13 -41.33
N LEU A 336 -25.26 31.44 -42.46
CA LEU A 336 -24.22 30.41 -42.73
C LEU A 336 -22.79 31.00 -42.77
N SER A 337 -22.63 32.20 -43.28
CA SER A 337 -21.34 32.89 -43.30
C SER A 337 -20.87 33.18 -41.89
N GLU A 338 -21.69 33.75 -41.05
CA GLU A 338 -21.41 34.01 -39.63
C GLU A 338 -21.11 32.75 -38.87
N PHE A 339 -21.84 31.63 -39.10
CA PHE A 339 -21.57 30.34 -38.51
C PHE A 339 -20.21 29.81 -38.85
N ILE A 340 -19.79 29.94 -40.13
CA ILE A 340 -18.46 29.51 -40.59
C ILE A 340 -17.35 30.35 -39.97
N ASP A 341 -17.49 31.68 -39.99
CA ASP A 341 -16.49 32.61 -39.47
C ASP A 341 -16.31 32.47 -37.95
N MET A 342 -17.41 32.42 -37.22
CA MET A 342 -17.40 32.25 -35.76
C MET A 342 -16.92 30.85 -35.38
N GLY A 343 -17.28 29.81 -36.13
CA GLY A 343 -16.79 28.45 -35.93
C GLY A 343 -15.28 28.33 -36.12
N PHE A 344 -14.73 29.03 -37.13
CA PHE A 344 -13.26 29.10 -37.35
C PHE A 344 -12.56 29.79 -36.19
N ILE A 345 -13.08 30.91 -35.71
CA ILE A 345 -12.56 31.62 -34.53
C ILE A 345 -12.55 30.73 -33.30
N VAL A 346 -13.65 30.07 -33.00
CA VAL A 346 -13.77 29.15 -31.85
C VAL A 346 -12.73 28.03 -31.91
N CYS A 347 -12.53 27.43 -33.10
CA CYS A 347 -11.52 26.36 -33.25
C CYS A 347 -10.10 26.91 -33.07
N SER A 348 -9.80 28.09 -33.62
CA SER A 348 -8.49 28.76 -33.53
C SER A 348 -8.18 29.14 -32.08
N GLU A 349 -9.11 29.76 -31.36
CA GLU A 349 -8.93 30.16 -29.96
C GLU A 349 -8.74 28.95 -29.04
N SER A 350 -9.56 27.92 -29.22
CA SER A 350 -9.44 26.70 -28.42
C SER A 350 -8.14 25.96 -28.65
N SER A 351 -7.64 25.93 -29.87
CA SER A 351 -6.35 25.32 -30.21
C SER A 351 -5.18 26.12 -29.64
N ILE A 352 -5.20 27.43 -29.74
CA ILE A 352 -4.14 28.34 -29.20
C ILE A 352 -4.09 28.19 -27.68
N VAL A 353 -5.22 28.22 -27.01
CA VAL A 353 -5.33 28.06 -25.57
C VAL A 353 -4.80 26.70 -25.13
N GLY A 354 -5.19 25.61 -25.78
CA GLY A 354 -4.71 24.26 -25.47
C GLY A 354 -3.20 24.12 -25.62
N ILE A 355 -2.62 24.66 -26.69
CA ILE A 355 -1.19 24.64 -26.94
C ILE A 355 -0.45 25.49 -25.90
N ALA A 356 -0.90 26.70 -25.62
CA ALA A 356 -0.26 27.62 -24.67
C ALA A 356 -0.25 27.01 -23.25
N THR A 357 -1.34 26.37 -22.83
CA THR A 357 -1.41 25.74 -21.52
C THR A 357 -0.56 24.47 -21.43
N ALA A 358 -0.51 23.66 -22.48
CA ALA A 358 0.37 22.50 -22.55
C ALA A 358 1.86 22.91 -22.53
N ALA A 359 2.23 23.96 -23.26
CA ALA A 359 3.58 24.53 -23.25
C ALA A 359 3.96 25.08 -21.86
N GLY A 360 3.04 25.76 -21.17
CA GLY A 360 3.25 26.24 -19.81
C GLY A 360 3.50 25.14 -18.78
N GLN A 361 2.86 23.99 -18.93
CA GLN A 361 3.08 22.84 -18.05
C GLN A 361 4.43 22.14 -18.25
N THR A 362 4.97 22.20 -19.47
CA THR A 362 6.32 21.63 -19.74
C THR A 362 7.46 22.51 -19.22
N ILE A 363 7.20 23.79 -18.84
CA ILE A 363 8.21 24.75 -18.37
C ILE A 363 8.33 24.73 -16.83
N ILE A 364 7.36 24.20 -16.10
CA ILE A 364 7.45 24.07 -14.65
C ILE A 364 8.15 22.74 -14.33
N PRO A 365 9.45 22.73 -13.96
CA PRO A 365 10.09 21.50 -13.55
C PRO A 365 9.41 21.04 -12.24
N ILE A 366 8.88 19.83 -12.23
CA ILE A 366 8.47 19.15 -11.01
C ILE A 366 9.74 19.05 -10.16
N PRO A 367 9.80 19.62 -8.94
CA PRO A 367 10.96 19.43 -8.09
C PRO A 367 11.11 17.93 -7.81
N ALA A 368 12.31 17.41 -8.03
CA ALA A 368 12.71 16.04 -7.81
C ALA A 368 12.65 15.67 -6.31
#